data_c75e82d3abbaea201036f13b7d2ce80d
#
_entry.id   c75e82d3abbaea201036f13b7d2ce80d
#
_cell.length_a   1.000
_cell.length_b   1.000
_cell.length_c   1.000
_cell.angle_alpha   90.00
_cell.angle_beta   90.00
_cell.angle_gamma   90.00
#
_symmetry.space_group_name_H-M   'P 1'
#
loop_
_entity.id
_entity.type
_entity.pdbx_description
1 polymer ?
#
loop_
_entity_poly.entity_id
_entity_poly.type
_entity_poly.pdbx_seq_one_letter_code
_entity_poly.pdbx_strand_id
1 'polypeptide(L)'
;MRTELFKITASRGQRNAIALFLLLQIPMLVFWGAQASPASTWDGLRARSGLLLGYLLMALGAQIAASEFRWRTATLTWLVTPARHRVLGAQLLTVVALGAALSTLTFTAWVSVGVARHDARTMRLDRPGELAGTFAVVVLAVCAAAVVGVAVGSLTRGPSAALLGLVGVGLLELVGDTSRFRGPVSSPLGVLAWPTSELDAVSLWASLGWAAAATAAALVALRRDLPG
;
A
#
# COMPACT_ATOMS: atom_id res chain seq x y z
N MET A 1 -11.34 -11.16 -10.82
CA MET A 1 -10.12 -11.45 -10.05
C MET A 1 -9.05 -12.20 -10.88
N ARG A 2 -9.34 -13.36 -11.48
CA ARG A 2 -8.33 -14.10 -12.30
C ARG A 2 -7.73 -13.25 -13.43
N THR A 3 -8.54 -12.50 -14.15
CA THR A 3 -8.10 -11.61 -15.24
C THR A 3 -7.20 -10.47 -14.75
N GLU A 4 -7.48 -9.88 -13.60
CA GLU A 4 -6.66 -8.81 -13.03
C GLU A 4 -5.30 -9.34 -12.53
N LEU A 5 -5.29 -10.50 -11.87
CA LEU A 5 -4.04 -11.19 -11.51
C LEU A 5 -3.20 -11.54 -12.74
N PHE A 6 -3.85 -12.00 -13.81
CA PHE A 6 -3.16 -12.28 -15.07
C PHE A 6 -2.53 -11.02 -15.68
N LYS A 7 -3.22 -9.88 -15.65
CA LYS A 7 -2.64 -8.58 -16.11
C LYS A 7 -1.38 -8.23 -15.36
N ILE A 8 -1.36 -8.38 -14.03
CA ILE A 8 -0.18 -8.11 -13.19
C ILE A 8 0.97 -9.05 -13.56
N THR A 9 0.71 -10.34 -13.69
CA THR A 9 1.73 -11.33 -14.04
C THR A 9 2.21 -11.22 -15.48
N ALA A 10 1.38 -10.78 -16.41
CA ALA A 10 1.74 -10.54 -17.79
C ALA A 10 2.53 -9.24 -17.99
N SER A 11 2.34 -8.23 -17.14
CA SER A 11 3.04 -6.96 -17.22
C SER A 11 4.48 -7.06 -16.71
N ARG A 12 5.46 -6.94 -17.62
CA ARG A 12 6.89 -6.96 -17.27
C ARG A 12 7.24 -5.86 -16.24
N GLY A 13 6.68 -4.66 -16.39
CA GLY A 13 6.95 -3.54 -15.48
C GLY A 13 6.49 -3.81 -14.05
N GLN A 14 5.28 -4.35 -13.88
CA GLN A 14 4.74 -4.65 -12.55
C GLN A 14 5.49 -5.81 -11.88
N ARG A 15 5.82 -6.88 -12.64
CA ARG A 15 6.65 -7.97 -12.12
C ARG A 15 8.03 -7.48 -11.68
N ASN A 16 8.67 -6.65 -12.51
CA ASN A 16 10.00 -6.11 -12.20
C ASN A 16 9.96 -5.21 -10.97
N ALA A 17 8.90 -4.40 -10.79
CA ALA A 17 8.72 -3.58 -9.60
C ALA A 17 8.58 -4.43 -8.32
N ILE A 18 7.79 -5.50 -8.37
CA ILE A 18 7.65 -6.43 -7.25
C ILE A 18 8.97 -7.17 -6.99
N ALA A 19 9.62 -7.66 -8.05
CA ALA A 19 10.90 -8.36 -7.92
C ALA A 19 11.99 -7.43 -7.34
N LEU A 20 12.08 -6.21 -7.83
CA LEU A 20 13.02 -5.21 -7.32
C LEU A 20 12.76 -4.90 -5.84
N PHE A 21 11.49 -4.77 -5.45
CA PHE A 21 11.12 -4.57 -4.05
C PHE A 21 11.59 -5.73 -3.18
N LEU A 22 11.32 -6.98 -3.59
CA LEU A 22 11.75 -8.16 -2.84
C LEU A 22 13.28 -8.26 -2.76
N LEU A 23 13.98 -7.91 -3.85
CA LEU A 23 15.45 -7.84 -3.86
C LEU A 23 15.98 -6.78 -2.91
N LEU A 24 15.36 -5.60 -2.84
CA LEU A 24 15.76 -4.53 -1.91
C LEU A 24 15.52 -4.90 -0.44
N GLN A 25 14.56 -5.79 -0.16
CA GLN A 25 14.36 -6.28 1.21
C GLN A 25 15.56 -7.10 1.73
N ILE A 26 16.27 -7.82 0.85
CA ILE A 26 17.39 -8.69 1.26
C ILE A 26 18.52 -7.90 1.93
N PRO A 27 19.13 -6.86 1.31
CA PRO A 27 20.16 -6.07 1.95
C PRO A 27 19.66 -5.35 3.20
N MET A 28 18.39 -4.89 3.20
CA MET A 28 17.78 -4.28 4.39
C MET A 28 17.71 -5.28 5.56
N LEU A 29 17.28 -6.51 5.31
CA LEU A 29 17.23 -7.59 6.30
C LEU A 29 18.61 -7.92 6.84
N VAL A 30 19.62 -8.02 5.96
CA VAL A 30 21.02 -8.30 6.36
C VAL A 30 21.58 -7.16 7.19
N PHE A 31 21.41 -5.91 6.74
CA PHE A 31 21.90 -4.72 7.44
C PHE A 31 21.24 -4.54 8.81
N TRP A 32 19.94 -4.74 8.89
CA TRP A 32 19.23 -4.67 10.17
C TRP A 32 19.65 -5.77 11.12
N GLY A 33 19.83 -7.00 10.63
CA GLY A 33 20.34 -8.10 11.44
C GLY A 33 21.73 -7.84 12.03
N ALA A 34 22.54 -6.95 11.40
CA ALA A 34 23.83 -6.54 11.90
C ALA A 34 23.77 -5.40 12.94
N GLN A 35 22.75 -4.54 12.89
CA GLN A 35 22.67 -3.32 13.69
C GLN A 35 21.53 -3.30 14.73
N ALA A 36 20.77 -4.35 14.89
CA ALA A 36 19.60 -4.33 15.74
C ALA A 36 19.97 -4.14 17.22
N SER A 37 19.45 -3.06 17.78
CA SER A 37 19.42 -2.79 19.21
C SER A 37 18.15 -3.38 19.84
N PRO A 38 18.20 -3.93 21.04
CA PRO A 38 17.04 -4.51 21.73
C PRO A 38 15.85 -3.56 21.94
N ALA A 39 16.10 -2.24 21.91
CA ALA A 39 15.10 -1.23 22.24
C ALA A 39 14.10 -0.89 21.15
N SER A 40 14.27 -1.41 19.92
CA SER A 40 13.48 -0.96 18.75
C SER A 40 12.49 -2.00 18.22
N THR A 41 11.82 -2.73 19.10
CA THR A 41 11.13 -3.95 18.76
C THR A 41 10.01 -3.83 17.73
N TRP A 42 8.85 -3.30 18.09
CA TRP A 42 7.67 -3.37 17.23
C TRP A 42 7.58 -2.22 16.23
N ASP A 43 8.00 -1.03 16.64
CA ASP A 43 7.96 0.16 15.79
C ASP A 43 8.92 0.04 14.61
N GLY A 44 10.14 -0.41 14.89
CA GLY A 44 11.11 -0.68 13.83
C GLY A 44 10.66 -1.77 12.87
N LEU A 45 10.01 -2.82 13.38
CA LEU A 45 9.47 -3.89 12.55
C LEU A 45 8.38 -3.39 11.62
N ARG A 46 7.44 -2.57 12.12
CA ARG A 46 6.36 -2.00 11.36
C ARG A 46 6.85 -1.10 10.24
N ALA A 47 7.73 -0.16 10.55
CA ALA A 47 8.29 0.75 9.55
C ALA A 47 9.07 0.01 8.48
N ARG A 48 9.92 -0.94 8.87
CA ARG A 48 10.79 -1.69 7.94
C ARG A 48 10.02 -2.65 7.05
N SER A 49 9.04 -3.37 7.59
CA SER A 49 8.23 -4.31 6.81
C SER A 49 7.16 -3.63 5.98
N GLY A 50 6.63 -2.49 6.42
CA GLY A 50 5.44 -1.88 5.86
C GLY A 50 5.67 -0.62 5.03
N LEU A 51 6.58 0.28 5.42
CA LEU A 51 6.68 1.61 4.81
C LEU A 51 7.01 1.55 3.30
N LEU A 52 8.10 0.86 2.95
CA LEU A 52 8.49 0.69 1.55
C LEU A 52 7.43 -0.06 0.75
N LEU A 53 6.79 -1.06 1.38
CA LEU A 53 5.70 -1.81 0.78
C LEU A 53 4.47 -0.94 0.53
N GLY A 54 4.14 -0.05 1.47
CA GLY A 54 3.05 0.92 1.31
C GLY A 54 3.26 1.83 0.11
N TYR A 55 4.45 2.39 -0.06
CA TYR A 55 4.81 3.18 -1.24
C TYR A 55 4.71 2.37 -2.54
N LEU A 56 5.27 1.16 -2.55
CA LEU A 56 5.20 0.28 -3.71
C LEU A 56 3.76 0.00 -4.11
N LEU A 57 2.92 -0.41 -3.17
CA LEU A 57 1.54 -0.79 -3.47
C LEU A 57 0.66 0.40 -3.82
N MET A 58 0.92 1.57 -3.26
CA MET A 58 0.28 2.80 -3.70
C MET A 58 0.62 3.09 -5.17
N ALA A 59 1.90 3.01 -5.55
CA ALA A 59 2.33 3.20 -6.93
C ALA A 59 1.81 2.12 -7.88
N LEU A 60 1.84 0.85 -7.48
CA LEU A 60 1.31 -0.26 -8.28
C LEU A 60 -0.21 -0.14 -8.46
N GLY A 61 -0.95 0.20 -7.41
CA GLY A 61 -2.39 0.43 -7.48
C GLY A 61 -2.72 1.52 -8.49
N ALA A 62 -1.99 2.63 -8.45
CA ALA A 62 -2.14 3.73 -9.40
C ALA A 62 -1.84 3.29 -10.84
N GLN A 63 -0.77 2.52 -11.05
CA GLN A 63 -0.41 2.02 -12.37
C GLN A 63 -1.42 1.00 -12.92
N ILE A 64 -1.94 0.09 -12.08
CA ILE A 64 -2.94 -0.91 -12.49
C ILE A 64 -4.19 -0.21 -13.00
N ALA A 65 -4.73 0.74 -12.25
CA ALA A 65 -5.93 1.46 -12.63
C ALA A 65 -5.70 2.34 -13.87
N ALA A 66 -4.59 3.08 -13.92
CA ALA A 66 -4.28 4.00 -15.02
C ALA A 66 -3.88 3.28 -16.31
N SER A 67 -3.37 2.05 -16.24
CA SER A 67 -2.93 1.28 -17.43
C SER A 67 -4.07 0.97 -18.40
N GLU A 68 -5.28 0.78 -17.92
CA GLU A 68 -6.45 0.55 -18.78
C GLU A 68 -6.76 1.74 -19.70
N PHE A 69 -6.55 2.96 -19.20
CA PHE A 69 -6.72 4.16 -19.99
C PHE A 69 -5.57 4.37 -20.98
N ARG A 70 -4.32 4.06 -20.59
CA ARG A 70 -3.15 4.18 -21.47
C ARG A 70 -3.27 3.31 -22.71
N TRP A 71 -3.73 2.08 -22.58
CA TRP A 71 -3.82 1.13 -23.68
C TRP A 71 -5.15 1.20 -24.43
N ARG A 72 -6.01 2.18 -24.10
CA ARG A 72 -7.38 2.31 -24.63
C ARG A 72 -8.23 1.04 -24.45
N THR A 73 -7.80 0.14 -23.59
CA THR A 73 -8.54 -1.08 -23.27
C THR A 73 -9.76 -0.80 -22.41
N ALA A 74 -9.81 0.36 -21.74
CA ALA A 74 -10.96 0.80 -20.98
C ALA A 74 -12.25 0.76 -21.81
N THR A 75 -12.22 1.24 -23.05
CA THR A 75 -13.39 1.22 -23.96
C THR A 75 -13.85 -0.21 -24.25
N LEU A 76 -12.91 -1.12 -24.55
CA LEU A 76 -13.23 -2.53 -24.80
C LEU A 76 -13.74 -3.24 -23.54
N THR A 77 -13.11 -2.98 -22.41
CA THR A 77 -13.53 -3.53 -21.11
C THR A 77 -14.95 -3.06 -20.77
N TRP A 78 -15.28 -1.81 -21.06
CA TRP A 78 -16.60 -1.25 -20.76
C TRP A 78 -17.68 -1.72 -21.75
N LEU A 79 -17.31 -2.05 -22.98
CA LEU A 79 -18.24 -2.68 -23.93
C LEU A 79 -18.62 -4.10 -23.49
N VAL A 80 -17.65 -4.85 -22.95
CA VAL A 80 -17.88 -6.22 -22.47
C VAL A 80 -18.49 -6.23 -21.05
N THR A 81 -18.10 -5.28 -20.21
CA THR A 81 -18.56 -5.18 -18.82
C THR A 81 -19.06 -3.76 -18.56
N PRO A 82 -20.33 -3.45 -18.87
CA PRO A 82 -20.88 -2.10 -18.72
C PRO A 82 -20.90 -1.62 -17.26
N ALA A 83 -20.83 -2.53 -16.29
CA ALA A 83 -20.81 -2.24 -14.87
C ALA A 83 -19.41 -1.81 -14.41
N ARG A 84 -19.03 -0.54 -14.64
CA ARG A 84 -17.70 0.04 -14.30
C ARG A 84 -17.31 -0.14 -12.83
N HIS A 85 -18.28 -0.10 -11.91
CA HIS A 85 -18.05 -0.36 -10.49
C HIS A 85 -17.52 -1.77 -10.21
N ARG A 86 -17.89 -2.77 -11.04
CA ARG A 86 -17.36 -4.15 -10.92
C ARG A 86 -15.89 -4.21 -11.33
N VAL A 87 -15.49 -3.44 -12.34
CA VAL A 87 -14.09 -3.36 -12.76
C VAL A 87 -13.25 -2.74 -11.66
N LEU A 88 -13.68 -1.58 -11.14
CA LEU A 88 -12.98 -0.93 -10.02
C LEU A 88 -12.94 -1.85 -8.79
N GLY A 89 -14.04 -2.50 -8.44
CA GLY A 89 -14.09 -3.46 -7.35
C GLY A 89 -13.12 -4.64 -7.53
N ALA A 90 -12.98 -5.15 -8.75
CA ALA A 90 -12.01 -6.21 -9.06
C ALA A 90 -10.57 -5.72 -8.92
N GLN A 91 -10.24 -4.50 -9.35
CA GLN A 91 -8.92 -3.89 -9.18
C GLN A 91 -8.60 -3.69 -7.68
N LEU A 92 -9.53 -3.11 -6.93
CA LEU A 92 -9.38 -2.92 -5.49
C LEU A 92 -9.15 -4.25 -4.76
N LEU A 93 -9.97 -5.26 -5.05
CA LEU A 93 -9.83 -6.58 -4.44
C LEU A 93 -8.47 -7.22 -4.77
N THR A 94 -8.00 -7.03 -6.01
CA THR A 94 -6.72 -7.59 -6.46
C THR A 94 -5.53 -6.93 -5.75
N VAL A 95 -5.52 -5.58 -5.62
CA VAL A 95 -4.42 -4.89 -4.94
C VAL A 95 -4.45 -5.10 -3.44
N VAL A 96 -5.63 -5.22 -2.83
CA VAL A 96 -5.77 -5.56 -1.41
C VAL A 96 -5.27 -6.98 -1.14
N ALA A 97 -5.64 -7.95 -1.98
CA ALA A 97 -5.14 -9.33 -1.86
C ALA A 97 -3.62 -9.41 -2.04
N LEU A 98 -3.07 -8.68 -3.03
CA LEU A 98 -1.62 -8.58 -3.24
C LEU A 98 -0.94 -7.89 -2.05
N GLY A 99 -1.52 -6.83 -1.53
CA GLY A 99 -1.04 -6.11 -0.36
C GLY A 99 -0.98 -6.99 0.89
N ALA A 100 -2.05 -7.72 1.16
CA ALA A 100 -2.10 -8.66 2.27
C ALA A 100 -1.05 -9.78 2.13
N ALA A 101 -0.92 -10.36 0.92
CA ALA A 101 0.05 -11.41 0.66
C ALA A 101 1.50 -10.93 0.82
N LEU A 102 1.85 -9.77 0.24
CA LEU A 102 3.19 -9.20 0.36
C LEU A 102 3.48 -8.72 1.78
N SER A 103 2.50 -8.15 2.49
CA SER A 103 2.65 -7.79 3.91
C SER A 103 2.94 -9.02 4.76
N THR A 104 2.22 -10.13 4.54
CA THR A 104 2.46 -11.37 5.25
C THR A 104 3.86 -11.91 4.98
N LEU A 105 4.28 -11.92 3.71
CA LEU A 105 5.61 -12.39 3.31
C LEU A 105 6.72 -11.55 3.95
N THR A 106 6.65 -10.22 3.81
CA THR A 106 7.68 -9.32 4.34
C THR A 106 7.70 -9.33 5.87
N PHE A 107 6.55 -9.25 6.51
CA PHE A 107 6.46 -9.29 7.96
C PHE A 107 7.03 -10.60 8.54
N THR A 108 6.65 -11.74 7.97
CA THR A 108 7.18 -13.05 8.37
C THR A 108 8.69 -13.13 8.18
N ALA A 109 9.22 -12.65 7.05
CA ALA A 109 10.66 -12.61 6.80
C ALA A 109 11.40 -11.77 7.85
N TRP A 110 10.87 -10.57 8.18
CA TRP A 110 11.47 -9.70 9.19
C TRP A 110 11.43 -10.31 10.60
N VAL A 111 10.29 -10.93 10.98
CA VAL A 111 10.19 -11.64 12.27
C VAL A 111 11.16 -12.82 12.32
N SER A 112 11.27 -13.61 11.24
CA SER A 112 12.18 -14.77 11.19
C SER A 112 13.64 -14.36 11.34
N VAL A 113 14.08 -13.29 10.67
CA VAL A 113 15.44 -12.75 10.82
C VAL A 113 15.66 -12.21 12.23
N GLY A 114 14.64 -11.51 12.79
CA GLY A 114 14.70 -11.03 14.17
C GLY A 114 14.91 -12.17 15.17
N VAL A 115 14.14 -13.24 15.06
CA VAL A 115 14.25 -14.42 15.92
C VAL A 115 15.60 -15.15 15.74
N ALA A 116 16.09 -15.25 14.50
CA ALA A 116 17.36 -15.92 14.21
C ALA A 116 18.59 -15.14 14.73
N ARG A 117 18.49 -13.83 14.87
CA ARG A 117 19.60 -12.95 15.28
C ARG A 117 19.54 -12.51 16.75
N HIS A 118 18.35 -12.51 17.33
CA HIS A 118 18.09 -12.06 18.69
C HIS A 118 17.29 -13.13 19.43
N ASP A 119 17.45 -13.20 20.74
CA ASP A 119 16.64 -14.07 21.58
C ASP A 119 15.15 -13.73 21.45
N ALA A 120 14.30 -14.74 21.51
CA ALA A 120 12.85 -14.62 21.48
C ALA A 120 12.31 -13.65 22.56
N ARG A 121 13.00 -13.54 23.69
CA ARG A 121 12.69 -12.57 24.77
C ARG A 121 12.96 -11.13 24.36
N THR A 122 14.02 -10.88 23.62
CA THR A 122 14.37 -9.55 23.09
C THR A 122 13.34 -9.09 22.07
N MET A 123 12.77 -10.01 21.30
CA MET A 123 11.71 -9.75 20.34
C MET A 123 10.31 -9.73 20.95
N ARG A 124 10.19 -9.82 22.28
CA ARG A 124 8.90 -9.87 23.01
C ARG A 124 7.88 -10.82 22.40
N LEU A 125 8.32 -11.99 21.94
CA LEU A 125 7.45 -13.03 21.39
C LEU A 125 6.57 -13.69 22.49
N ASP A 126 6.85 -13.41 23.75
CA ASP A 126 6.02 -13.72 24.90
C ASP A 126 4.66 -12.97 24.88
N ARG A 127 4.53 -11.95 24.01
CA ARG A 127 3.30 -11.16 23.84
C ARG A 127 2.70 -11.30 22.45
N PRO A 128 2.13 -12.46 22.11
CA PRO A 128 1.62 -12.72 20.76
C PRO A 128 0.52 -11.74 20.32
N GLY A 129 -0.23 -11.17 21.27
CA GLY A 129 -1.24 -10.16 20.97
C GLY A 129 -0.65 -8.85 20.41
N GLU A 130 0.50 -8.40 20.92
CA GLU A 130 1.18 -7.20 20.39
C GLU A 130 1.74 -7.45 18.99
N LEU A 131 2.28 -8.67 18.74
CA LEU A 131 2.74 -9.07 17.41
C LEU A 131 1.60 -9.10 16.39
N ALA A 132 0.49 -9.73 16.76
CA ALA A 132 -0.70 -9.81 15.90
C ALA A 132 -1.30 -8.41 15.64
N GLY A 133 -1.34 -7.54 16.66
CA GLY A 133 -1.77 -6.15 16.51
C GLY A 133 -0.88 -5.38 15.54
N THR A 134 0.45 -5.48 15.68
CA THR A 134 1.42 -4.85 14.77
C THR A 134 1.25 -5.36 13.34
N PHE A 135 1.10 -6.66 13.16
CA PHE A 135 0.83 -7.25 11.85
C PHE A 135 -0.46 -6.72 11.22
N ALA A 136 -1.55 -6.70 12.00
CA ALA A 136 -2.83 -6.18 11.52
C ALA A 136 -2.74 -4.71 11.08
N VAL A 137 -2.03 -3.87 11.83
CA VAL A 137 -1.78 -2.47 11.49
C VAL A 137 -0.99 -2.35 10.19
N VAL A 138 0.06 -3.16 9.99
CA VAL A 138 0.84 -3.18 8.74
C VAL A 138 -0.05 -3.55 7.56
N VAL A 139 -0.82 -4.62 7.67
CA VAL A 139 -1.72 -5.07 6.59
C VAL A 139 -2.75 -4.00 6.26
N LEU A 140 -3.41 -3.42 7.26
CA LEU A 140 -4.44 -2.40 7.06
C LEU A 140 -3.88 -1.14 6.41
N ALA A 141 -2.74 -0.63 6.89
CA ALA A 141 -2.13 0.58 6.35
C ALA A 141 -1.63 0.38 4.91
N VAL A 142 -1.01 -0.76 4.62
CA VAL A 142 -0.54 -1.13 3.28
C VAL A 142 -1.72 -1.29 2.31
N CYS A 143 -2.81 -1.93 2.74
CA CYS A 143 -4.03 -2.05 1.93
C CYS A 143 -4.70 -0.69 1.70
N ALA A 144 -4.74 0.19 2.72
CA ALA A 144 -5.26 1.55 2.55
C ALA A 144 -4.43 2.35 1.55
N ALA A 145 -3.09 2.27 1.62
CA ALA A 145 -2.20 2.89 0.64
C ALA A 145 -2.46 2.39 -0.79
N ALA A 146 -2.62 1.07 -0.96
CA ALA A 146 -2.94 0.46 -2.26
C ALA A 146 -4.28 0.95 -2.82
N VAL A 147 -5.31 1.06 -1.99
CA VAL A 147 -6.64 1.57 -2.36
C VAL A 147 -6.57 3.03 -2.81
N VAL A 148 -5.85 3.88 -2.06
CA VAL A 148 -5.60 5.28 -2.46
C VAL A 148 -4.92 5.32 -3.83
N GLY A 149 -3.90 4.48 -4.06
CA GLY A 149 -3.23 4.37 -5.35
C GLY A 149 -4.19 4.06 -6.50
N VAL A 150 -5.05 3.04 -6.36
CA VAL A 150 -6.06 2.68 -7.37
C VAL A 150 -7.01 3.84 -7.65
N ALA A 151 -7.48 4.51 -6.61
CA ALA A 151 -8.38 5.65 -6.77
C ALA A 151 -7.72 6.80 -7.55
N VAL A 152 -6.49 7.17 -7.19
CA VAL A 152 -5.72 8.21 -7.90
C VAL A 152 -5.48 7.81 -9.36
N GLY A 153 -5.09 6.55 -9.62
CA GLY A 153 -4.91 6.03 -10.98
C GLY A 153 -6.18 6.11 -11.82
N SER A 154 -7.34 5.81 -11.22
CA SER A 154 -8.65 5.88 -11.86
C SER A 154 -9.06 7.33 -12.20
N LEU A 155 -8.71 8.29 -11.32
CA LEU A 155 -9.03 9.70 -11.48
C LEU A 155 -8.14 10.39 -12.55
N THR A 156 -6.85 10.08 -12.55
CA THR A 156 -5.86 10.72 -13.43
C THR A 156 -5.81 10.12 -14.84
N ARG A 157 -6.29 8.89 -15.00
CA ARG A 157 -6.37 8.16 -16.28
C ARG A 157 -5.04 8.00 -17.03
N GLY A 158 -3.93 8.33 -16.40
CA GLY A 158 -2.59 8.22 -16.99
C GLY A 158 -1.56 7.79 -15.95
N PRO A 159 -0.74 6.75 -16.23
CA PRO A 159 0.22 6.23 -15.24
C PRO A 159 1.21 7.28 -14.75
N SER A 160 1.74 8.11 -15.66
CA SER A 160 2.67 9.19 -15.31
C SER A 160 1.99 10.28 -14.48
N ALA A 161 0.76 10.68 -14.88
CA ALA A 161 -0.01 11.66 -14.14
C ALA A 161 -0.39 11.15 -12.73
N ALA A 162 -0.71 9.86 -12.61
CA ALA A 162 -1.02 9.24 -11.34
C ALA A 162 0.18 9.27 -10.39
N LEU A 163 1.37 8.87 -10.87
CA LEU A 163 2.59 8.89 -10.07
C LEU A 163 3.00 10.31 -9.69
N LEU A 164 2.97 11.25 -10.64
CA LEU A 164 3.26 12.67 -10.36
C LEU A 164 2.25 13.26 -9.37
N GLY A 165 0.97 12.91 -9.49
CA GLY A 165 -0.07 13.31 -8.55
C GLY A 165 0.20 12.79 -7.14
N LEU A 166 0.55 11.52 -6.98
CA LEU A 166 0.89 10.94 -5.68
C LEU A 166 2.14 11.60 -5.07
N VAL A 167 3.19 11.81 -5.88
CA VAL A 167 4.39 12.51 -5.41
C VAL A 167 4.08 13.96 -5.05
N GLY A 168 3.32 14.66 -5.89
CA GLY A 168 2.94 16.06 -5.64
C GLY A 168 2.11 16.23 -4.37
N VAL A 169 1.09 15.38 -4.17
CA VAL A 169 0.30 15.38 -2.94
C VAL A 169 1.17 15.03 -1.74
N GLY A 170 2.02 14.01 -1.85
CA GLY A 170 2.93 13.62 -0.76
C GLY A 170 3.92 14.72 -0.39
N LEU A 171 4.45 15.47 -1.37
CA LEU A 171 5.31 16.63 -1.13
C LEU A 171 4.54 17.79 -0.47
N LEU A 172 3.32 18.08 -0.92
CA LEU A 172 2.47 19.11 -0.29
C LEU A 172 2.15 18.75 1.15
N GLU A 173 1.88 17.47 1.42
CA GLU A 173 1.65 16.97 2.78
C GLU A 173 2.92 17.04 3.65
N LEU A 174 4.10 16.85 3.05
CA LEU A 174 5.39 16.96 3.76
C LEU A 174 5.74 18.41 4.12
N VAL A 175 5.41 19.37 3.24
CA VAL A 175 5.67 20.82 3.49
C VAL A 175 4.63 21.41 4.45
N GLY A 176 3.41 20.87 4.43
CA GLY A 176 2.39 21.21 5.43
C GLY A 176 2.81 20.70 6.81
N ASP A 177 2.32 21.38 7.88
CA ASP A 177 2.55 20.92 9.24
C ASP A 177 1.93 19.51 9.42
N THR A 178 2.78 18.49 9.24
CA THR A 178 2.38 17.06 9.25
C THR A 178 1.79 16.61 10.57
N SER A 179 2.02 17.38 11.65
CA SER A 179 1.42 17.12 12.96
C SER A 179 -0.11 17.31 12.96
N ARG A 180 -0.64 18.11 12.00
CA ARG A 180 -2.06 18.45 11.90
C ARG A 180 -2.74 17.96 10.62
N PHE A 181 -1.99 17.85 9.53
CA PHE A 181 -2.56 17.45 8.23
C PHE A 181 -2.29 15.97 7.95
N ARG A 182 -3.32 15.16 8.07
CA ARG A 182 -3.31 13.72 7.78
C ARG A 182 -3.96 13.49 6.42
N GLY A 183 -3.18 13.70 5.37
CA GLY A 183 -3.64 13.58 4.00
C GLY A 183 -3.72 12.14 3.47
N PRO A 184 -4.18 11.95 2.23
CA PRO A 184 -4.37 10.63 1.65
C PRO A 184 -3.07 9.82 1.46
N VAL A 185 -1.93 10.48 1.30
CA VAL A 185 -0.62 9.82 1.16
C VAL A 185 0.05 9.65 2.52
N SER A 186 0.08 10.70 3.33
CA SER A 186 0.77 10.69 4.62
C SER A 186 0.08 9.84 5.68
N SER A 187 -1.26 9.73 5.67
CA SER A 187 -1.97 8.95 6.69
C SER A 187 -1.58 7.47 6.70
N PRO A 188 -1.71 6.69 5.61
CA PRO A 188 -1.36 5.27 5.64
C PRO A 188 0.14 5.05 5.83
N LEU A 189 0.98 5.93 5.28
CA LEU A 189 2.43 5.82 5.41
C LEU A 189 2.90 6.28 6.80
N GLY A 190 2.25 7.28 7.39
CA GLY A 190 2.48 7.74 8.74
C GLY A 190 2.21 6.65 9.77
N VAL A 191 1.09 5.93 9.66
CA VAL A 191 0.80 4.78 10.52
C VAL A 191 1.93 3.74 10.51
N LEU A 192 2.64 3.59 9.40
CA LEU A 192 3.77 2.67 9.27
C LEU A 192 5.07 3.25 9.83
N ALA A 193 5.28 4.57 9.71
CA ALA A 193 6.53 5.24 10.06
C ALA A 193 6.64 5.64 11.54
N TRP A 194 5.52 5.99 12.18
CA TRP A 194 5.52 6.54 13.54
C TRP A 194 5.64 5.47 14.64
N PRO A 195 6.23 5.80 15.82
CA PRO A 195 6.29 4.89 16.96
C PRO A 195 4.90 4.43 17.43
N THR A 196 4.81 3.21 17.97
CA THR A 196 3.54 2.67 18.51
C THR A 196 2.96 3.46 19.65
N SER A 197 3.84 4.12 20.44
CA SER A 197 3.43 5.00 21.53
C SER A 197 2.67 6.25 21.06
N GLU A 198 2.88 6.63 19.79
CA GLU A 198 2.24 7.78 19.13
C GLU A 198 1.17 7.35 18.12
N LEU A 199 0.88 6.04 18.02
CA LEU A 199 -0.20 5.52 17.22
C LEU A 199 -1.53 5.94 17.83
N ASP A 200 -1.95 7.10 17.39
CA ASP A 200 -3.29 7.58 17.60
C ASP A 200 -4.26 6.74 16.76
N ALA A 201 -5.29 6.18 17.39
CA ALA A 201 -6.39 5.53 16.67
C ALA A 201 -6.91 6.43 15.54
N VAL A 202 -6.82 7.75 15.70
CA VAL A 202 -7.16 8.77 14.72
C VAL A 202 -6.37 8.62 13.42
N SER A 203 -5.07 8.25 13.45
CA SER A 203 -4.26 8.06 12.23
C SER A 203 -4.73 6.86 11.39
N LEU A 204 -5.13 5.79 12.07
CA LEU A 204 -5.66 4.60 11.40
C LEU A 204 -7.03 4.90 10.79
N TRP A 205 -7.90 5.57 11.54
CA TRP A 205 -9.20 6.02 11.03
C TRP A 205 -9.08 7.01 9.90
N ALA A 206 -8.12 7.94 9.95
CA ALA A 206 -7.83 8.86 8.84
C ALA A 206 -7.40 8.09 7.58
N SER A 207 -6.55 7.07 7.72
CA SER A 207 -6.12 6.23 6.59
C SER A 207 -7.30 5.51 5.92
N LEU A 208 -8.18 4.91 6.72
CA LEU A 208 -9.38 4.24 6.23
C LEU A 208 -10.39 5.24 5.65
N GLY A 209 -10.54 6.41 6.28
CA GLY A 209 -11.38 7.50 5.79
C GLY A 209 -10.94 8.01 4.43
N TRP A 210 -9.64 8.24 4.23
CA TRP A 210 -9.10 8.64 2.93
C TRP A 210 -9.24 7.56 1.87
N ALA A 211 -9.00 6.29 2.21
CA ALA A 211 -9.22 5.18 1.29
C ALA A 211 -10.68 5.11 0.83
N ALA A 212 -11.63 5.27 1.75
CA ALA A 212 -13.05 5.32 1.44
C ALA A 212 -13.43 6.56 0.60
N ALA A 213 -12.96 7.76 0.98
CA ALA A 213 -13.23 8.99 0.25
C ALA A 213 -12.66 8.96 -1.17
N ALA A 214 -11.42 8.49 -1.34
CA ALA A 214 -10.79 8.34 -2.64
C ALA A 214 -11.53 7.33 -3.53
N THR A 215 -11.98 6.21 -2.96
CA THR A 215 -12.79 5.22 -3.67
C THR A 215 -14.14 5.81 -4.10
N ALA A 216 -14.80 6.56 -3.22
CA ALA A 216 -16.07 7.23 -3.54
C ALA A 216 -15.87 8.25 -4.66
N ALA A 217 -14.83 9.07 -4.62
CA ALA A 217 -14.48 10.03 -5.66
C ALA A 217 -14.24 9.33 -7.01
N ALA A 218 -13.50 8.22 -7.03
CA ALA A 218 -13.28 7.42 -8.24
C ALA A 218 -14.60 6.86 -8.80
N LEU A 219 -15.48 6.34 -7.95
CA LEU A 219 -16.81 5.86 -8.37
C LEU A 219 -17.68 6.97 -8.96
N VAL A 220 -17.68 8.16 -8.35
CA VAL A 220 -18.43 9.33 -8.87
C VAL A 220 -17.88 9.77 -10.22
N ALA A 221 -16.56 9.85 -10.36
CA ALA A 221 -15.91 10.20 -11.62
C ALA A 221 -16.27 9.21 -12.74
N LEU A 222 -16.26 7.92 -12.44
CA LEU A 222 -16.62 6.86 -13.40
C LEU A 222 -18.09 6.90 -13.82
N ARG A 223 -19.00 7.43 -12.97
CA ARG A 223 -20.41 7.59 -13.31
C ARG A 223 -20.65 8.79 -14.24
N ARG A 224 -19.90 9.88 -14.07
CA ARG A 224 -20.03 11.12 -14.89
C ARG A 224 -19.58 10.94 -16.33
N ASP A 225 -18.78 9.92 -16.62
CA ASP A 225 -18.30 9.62 -17.97
C ASP A 225 -19.32 8.90 -18.87
N LEU A 226 -20.56 8.77 -18.42
CA LEU A 226 -21.64 8.28 -19.27
C LEU A 226 -22.16 9.51 -20.07
N PRO A 227 -21.89 9.60 -21.41
CA PRO A 227 -22.75 10.41 -22.24
C PRO A 227 -24.15 9.79 -22.15
N GLY A 228 -25.15 10.61 -21.79
CA GLY A 228 -26.56 10.27 -21.88
C GLY A 228 -26.97 9.98 -23.32
#